data_3455d14cb15236b0572e4cf67762a56f
#
_entry.id   3455d14cb15236b0572e4cf67762a56f
#
_cell.length_a   1.000
_cell.length_b   1.000
_cell.length_c   1.000
_cell.angle_alpha   90.00
_cell.angle_beta   90.00
_cell.angle_gamma   90.00
#
_symmetry.space_group_name_H-M   'P 1'
#
loop_
_entity.id
_entity.type
_entity.pdbx_description
1 polymer ?
#
loop_
_entity_poly.entity_id
_entity_poly.type
_entity_poly.pdbx_seq_one_letter_code
_entity_poly.pdbx_strand_id
1 'polypeptide(L)'
;KNKGIEDLIDVYSNLLKKENFNKLELNLLIGGVGSENYIKSLNKKISNKNIQFLGYVEDRFSFFNSIEIFIFPSYSEGLGLVLLEAMSYGVLCITRDVTPMNSIINNGENGFLFKDNNELLEKIEKALELNSSEKDNMVKSALEKIEKSYSIMQMYLSIDKAYN
;
A
#
# COMPACT_ATOMS: atom_id res chain seq x y z
N LYS A 1 -4.68 10.77 11.92
CA LYS A 1 -5.11 9.52 12.60
C LYS A 1 -5.82 8.56 11.66
N ASN A 2 -6.68 9.03 10.76
CA ASN A 2 -7.45 8.12 9.87
C ASN A 2 -6.60 7.38 8.80
N LYS A 3 -5.34 7.75 8.61
CA LYS A 3 -4.49 7.14 7.57
C LYS A 3 -3.67 5.93 8.04
N GLY A 4 -3.72 5.56 9.32
CA GLY A 4 -3.08 4.36 9.84
C GLY A 4 -1.55 4.38 9.83
N ILE A 5 -0.93 5.56 9.69
CA ILE A 5 0.55 5.68 9.61
C ILE A 5 1.21 5.31 10.94
N GLU A 6 0.56 5.63 12.07
CA GLU A 6 1.07 5.27 13.40
C GLU A 6 1.15 3.75 13.57
N ASP A 7 0.11 3.03 13.15
CA ASP A 7 0.07 1.56 13.17
C ASP A 7 1.16 0.96 12.28
N LEU A 8 1.33 1.52 11.07
CA LEU A 8 2.35 1.05 10.14
C LEU A 8 3.76 1.21 10.73
N ILE A 9 4.06 2.34 11.38
CA ILE A 9 5.34 2.58 12.04
C ILE A 9 5.58 1.56 13.17
N ASP A 10 4.56 1.31 13.99
CA ASP A 10 4.63 0.37 15.11
C ASP A 10 4.84 -1.07 14.60
N VAL A 11 4.09 -1.48 13.57
CA VAL A 11 4.22 -2.80 12.93
C VAL A 11 5.59 -2.97 12.27
N TYR A 12 6.05 -1.97 11.52
CA TYR A 12 7.36 -2.00 10.87
C TYR A 12 8.50 -2.08 11.90
N SER A 13 8.39 -1.34 13.01
CA SER A 13 9.35 -1.41 14.10
C SER A 13 9.42 -2.79 14.76
N ASN A 14 8.28 -3.51 14.82
CA ASN A 14 8.23 -4.89 15.31
C ASN A 14 8.78 -5.89 14.28
N LEU A 15 8.53 -5.69 13.00
CA LEU A 15 9.12 -6.50 11.92
C LEU A 15 10.65 -6.53 12.01
N LEU A 16 11.27 -5.36 12.18
CA LEU A 16 12.73 -5.23 12.25
C LEU A 16 13.38 -5.89 13.49
N LYS A 17 12.59 -6.28 14.51
CA LYS A 17 13.09 -7.02 15.67
C LYS A 17 13.16 -8.53 15.44
N LYS A 18 12.50 -9.03 14.38
CA LYS A 18 12.48 -10.47 14.06
C LYS A 18 13.78 -10.89 13.40
N GLU A 19 14.34 -12.03 13.80
CA GLU A 19 15.64 -12.53 13.31
C GLU A 19 15.71 -12.70 11.79
N ASN A 20 14.59 -13.08 11.16
CA ASN A 20 14.51 -13.28 9.72
C ASN A 20 14.57 -11.97 8.92
N PHE A 21 14.20 -10.85 9.51
CA PHE A 21 14.08 -9.56 8.82
C PHE A 21 15.06 -8.51 9.30
N ASN A 22 15.68 -8.67 10.48
CA ASN A 22 16.62 -7.69 11.05
C ASN A 22 17.92 -7.53 10.25
N LYS A 23 18.25 -8.52 9.40
CA LYS A 23 19.42 -8.51 8.51
C LYS A 23 19.12 -7.97 7.11
N LEU A 24 17.85 -7.76 6.77
CA LEU A 24 17.45 -7.19 5.50
C LEU A 24 17.57 -5.66 5.56
N GLU A 25 18.03 -5.06 4.48
CA GLU A 25 18.08 -3.61 4.32
C GLU A 25 16.68 -3.06 3.92
N LEU A 26 15.71 -3.25 4.81
CA LEU A 26 14.36 -2.75 4.60
C LEU A 26 14.29 -1.25 4.88
N ASN A 27 13.61 -0.49 4.02
CA ASN A 27 13.34 0.92 4.20
C ASN A 27 11.84 1.18 4.11
N LEU A 28 11.29 1.97 5.03
CA LEU A 28 9.92 2.45 5.02
C LEU A 28 9.89 3.91 4.57
N LEU A 29 9.36 4.15 3.37
CA LEU A 29 9.17 5.49 2.81
C LEU A 29 7.71 5.92 3.01
N ILE A 30 7.48 7.04 3.67
CA ILE A 30 6.15 7.55 3.96
C ILE A 30 5.92 8.82 3.14
N GLY A 31 5.15 8.70 2.08
CA GLY A 31 4.71 9.82 1.24
C GLY A 31 3.39 10.41 1.74
N GLY A 32 3.28 11.72 1.70
CA GLY A 32 2.06 12.44 2.04
C GLY A 32 2.30 13.69 2.86
N VAL A 33 1.23 14.49 3.00
CA VAL A 33 1.23 15.72 3.80
C VAL A 33 0.35 15.57 5.03
N GLY A 34 0.71 16.29 6.08
CA GLY A 34 -0.06 16.33 7.32
C GLY A 34 0.16 17.66 8.03
N SER A 35 -0.60 17.93 9.10
CA SER A 35 -0.31 19.09 9.93
C SER A 35 1.09 18.96 10.56
N GLU A 36 1.76 20.09 10.74
CA GLU A 36 3.12 20.12 11.32
C GLU A 36 3.18 19.39 12.67
N ASN A 37 2.16 19.60 13.51
CA ASN A 37 2.07 18.94 14.82
C ASN A 37 1.95 17.41 14.68
N TYR A 38 1.20 16.93 13.68
CA TYR A 38 1.06 15.50 13.43
C TYR A 38 2.38 14.90 12.95
N ILE A 39 3.04 15.52 11.98
CA ILE A 39 4.37 15.08 11.51
C ILE A 39 5.39 15.08 12.65
N LYS A 40 5.42 16.13 13.49
CA LYS A 40 6.28 16.17 14.70
C LYS A 40 5.97 15.02 15.67
N SER A 41 4.69 14.65 15.83
CA SER A 41 4.30 13.52 16.70
C SER A 41 4.77 12.18 16.15
N LEU A 42 4.70 11.98 14.83
CA LEU A 42 5.20 10.77 14.16
C LEU A 42 6.72 10.69 14.27
N ASN A 43 7.44 11.79 14.02
CA ASN A 43 8.90 11.83 14.12
C ASN A 43 9.41 11.48 15.53
N LYS A 44 8.66 11.80 16.59
CA LYS A 44 9.00 11.38 17.96
C LYS A 44 8.89 9.86 18.19
N LYS A 45 8.03 9.17 17.42
CA LYS A 45 7.89 7.70 17.48
C LYS A 45 8.98 6.98 16.71
N ILE A 46 9.57 7.65 15.73
CA ILE A 46 10.59 7.06 14.86
C ILE A 46 11.93 7.07 15.57
N SER A 47 12.39 5.91 16.00
CA SER A 47 13.74 5.67 16.50
C SER A 47 14.65 5.00 15.47
N ASN A 48 14.11 4.61 14.30
CA ASN A 48 14.83 3.85 13.30
C ASN A 48 15.14 4.73 12.08
N LYS A 49 16.42 4.76 11.68
CA LYS A 49 16.93 5.51 10.52
C LYS A 49 16.35 5.05 9.17
N ASN A 50 15.77 3.84 9.14
CA ASN A 50 15.20 3.25 7.93
C ASN A 50 13.74 3.71 7.69
N ILE A 51 13.20 4.61 8.50
CA ILE A 51 11.89 5.23 8.29
C ILE A 51 12.10 6.66 7.84
N GLN A 52 11.59 7.02 6.68
CA GLN A 52 11.75 8.35 6.10
C GLN A 52 10.41 8.95 5.70
N PHE A 53 10.19 10.21 6.10
CA PHE A 53 9.07 11.02 5.60
C PHE A 53 9.52 11.81 4.37
N LEU A 54 8.82 11.58 3.26
CA LEU A 54 9.12 12.24 1.98
C LEU A 54 8.31 13.53 1.78
N GLY A 55 7.28 13.77 2.61
CA GLY A 55 6.35 14.87 2.37
C GLY A 55 5.48 14.61 1.13
N TYR A 56 5.13 15.66 0.42
CA TYR A 56 4.37 15.54 -0.83
C TYR A 56 5.24 14.91 -1.91
N VAL A 57 4.76 13.81 -2.48
CA VAL A 57 5.43 13.10 -3.58
C VAL A 57 4.91 13.66 -4.89
N GLU A 58 5.71 14.50 -5.55
CA GLU A 58 5.37 15.12 -6.84
C GLU A 58 5.61 14.14 -7.99
N ASP A 59 6.80 13.55 -8.04
CA ASP A 59 7.15 12.54 -9.03
C ASP A 59 6.69 11.14 -8.58
N ARG A 60 5.44 10.82 -8.89
CA ARG A 60 4.83 9.53 -8.56
C ARG A 60 5.42 8.39 -9.37
N PHE A 61 5.85 8.67 -10.60
CA PHE A 61 6.48 7.66 -11.45
C PHE A 61 7.77 7.13 -10.79
N SER A 62 8.68 8.01 -10.44
CA SER A 62 9.93 7.63 -9.76
C SER A 62 9.65 6.98 -8.40
N PHE A 63 8.67 7.48 -7.65
CA PHE A 63 8.31 6.93 -6.35
C PHE A 63 7.83 5.47 -6.47
N PHE A 64 6.82 5.18 -7.30
CA PHE A 64 6.29 3.82 -7.41
C PHE A 64 7.30 2.85 -8.04
N ASN A 65 8.16 3.30 -8.94
CA ASN A 65 9.24 2.47 -9.49
C ASN A 65 10.39 2.21 -8.52
N SER A 66 10.48 2.96 -7.42
CA SER A 66 11.51 2.78 -6.38
C SER A 66 11.12 1.86 -5.24
N ILE A 67 9.87 1.43 -5.17
CA ILE A 67 9.34 0.61 -4.09
C ILE A 67 8.87 -0.77 -4.59
N GLU A 68 8.99 -1.78 -3.74
CA GLU A 68 8.55 -3.14 -4.05
C GLU A 68 7.16 -3.45 -3.51
N ILE A 69 6.81 -2.85 -2.37
CA ILE A 69 5.54 -3.08 -1.68
C ILE A 69 4.95 -1.73 -1.33
N PHE A 70 3.71 -1.51 -1.73
CA PHE A 70 2.92 -0.36 -1.34
C PHE A 70 1.94 -0.75 -0.23
N ILE A 71 2.06 -0.12 0.94
CA ILE A 71 1.18 -0.36 2.07
C ILE A 71 0.24 0.84 2.23
N PHE A 72 -1.07 0.57 2.17
CA PHE A 72 -2.10 1.57 2.30
C PHE A 72 -2.97 1.31 3.54
N PRO A 73 -2.52 1.77 4.73
CA PRO A 73 -3.11 1.37 6.02
C PRO A 73 -4.34 2.20 6.42
N SER A 74 -4.89 2.99 5.51
CA SER A 74 -5.98 3.94 5.77
C SER A 74 -7.23 3.25 6.32
N TYR A 75 -7.82 3.84 7.35
CA TYR A 75 -9.08 3.38 7.95
C TYR A 75 -10.32 3.78 7.17
N SER A 76 -10.21 4.81 6.32
CA SER A 76 -11.33 5.32 5.52
C SER A 76 -10.82 6.07 4.30
N GLU A 77 -11.39 5.78 3.16
CA GLU A 77 -11.08 6.43 1.87
C GLU A 77 -12.35 6.63 1.05
N GLY A 78 -12.30 7.62 0.13
CA GLY A 78 -13.38 7.82 -0.85
C GLY A 78 -13.32 6.79 -1.98
N LEU A 79 -12.26 6.83 -2.79
CA LEU A 79 -12.11 5.99 -3.99
C LEU A 79 -10.84 5.12 -3.98
N GLY A 80 -9.92 5.35 -3.07
CA GLY A 80 -8.65 4.61 -3.05
C GLY A 80 -7.76 4.86 -4.29
N LEU A 81 -7.79 6.06 -4.88
CA LEU A 81 -7.08 6.36 -6.13
C LEU A 81 -5.60 6.05 -6.07
N VAL A 82 -4.94 6.32 -4.95
CA VAL A 82 -3.51 6.03 -4.78
C VAL A 82 -3.21 4.52 -4.78
N LEU A 83 -4.18 3.69 -4.35
CA LEU A 83 -4.06 2.23 -4.44
C LEU A 83 -4.15 1.77 -5.90
N LEU A 84 -5.13 2.27 -6.66
CA LEU A 84 -5.25 1.99 -8.09
C LEU A 84 -4.00 2.44 -8.86
N GLU A 85 -3.46 3.59 -8.48
CA GLU A 85 -2.22 4.14 -9.03
C GLU A 85 -1.04 3.20 -8.76
N ALA A 86 -0.80 2.79 -7.50
CA ALA A 86 0.25 1.83 -7.15
C ALA A 86 0.13 0.51 -7.93
N MET A 87 -1.09 -0.04 -8.03
CA MET A 87 -1.37 -1.25 -8.80
C MET A 87 -1.04 -1.06 -10.29
N SER A 88 -1.34 0.11 -10.88
CA SER A 88 -1.07 0.42 -12.29
C SER A 88 0.43 0.52 -12.61
N TYR A 89 1.26 0.82 -11.62
CA TYR A 89 2.72 0.77 -11.71
C TYR A 89 3.31 -0.63 -11.44
N GLY A 90 2.47 -1.63 -11.24
CA GLY A 90 2.93 -3.00 -10.99
C GLY A 90 3.53 -3.19 -9.60
N VAL A 91 3.14 -2.40 -8.61
CA VAL A 91 3.62 -2.53 -7.23
C VAL A 91 2.72 -3.49 -6.47
N LEU A 92 3.31 -4.41 -5.70
CA LEU A 92 2.57 -5.30 -4.81
C LEU A 92 1.88 -4.49 -3.70
N CYS A 93 0.56 -4.62 -3.57
CA CYS A 93 -0.23 -3.79 -2.67
C CYS A 93 -0.72 -4.57 -1.44
N ILE A 94 -0.59 -3.94 -0.26
CA ILE A 94 -1.17 -4.39 1.01
C ILE A 94 -2.07 -3.26 1.52
N THR A 95 -3.35 -3.52 1.77
CA THR A 95 -4.28 -2.49 2.22
C THR A 95 -5.22 -2.98 3.31
N ARG A 96 -5.78 -2.04 4.08
CA ARG A 96 -6.79 -2.37 5.09
C ARG A 96 -8.07 -2.90 4.45
N ASP A 97 -8.67 -3.93 5.07
CA ASP A 97 -9.95 -4.53 4.65
C ASP A 97 -11.12 -3.61 5.01
N VAL A 98 -11.23 -2.52 4.28
CA VAL A 98 -12.35 -1.55 4.37
C VAL A 98 -12.73 -1.07 2.97
N THR A 99 -13.99 -0.66 2.81
CA THR A 99 -14.47 -0.09 1.54
C THR A 99 -13.82 1.28 1.26
N PRO A 100 -13.38 1.55 0.01
CA PRO A 100 -13.53 0.72 -1.20
C PRO A 100 -12.38 -0.28 -1.44
N MET A 101 -11.33 -0.31 -0.62
CA MET A 101 -10.12 -1.10 -0.88
C MET A 101 -10.40 -2.59 -1.04
N ASN A 102 -11.34 -3.13 -0.23
CA ASN A 102 -11.72 -4.55 -0.30
C ASN A 102 -12.57 -4.93 -1.53
N SER A 103 -13.00 -3.95 -2.33
CA SER A 103 -13.56 -4.21 -3.67
C SER A 103 -12.51 -4.15 -4.77
N ILE A 104 -11.37 -3.51 -4.50
CA ILE A 104 -10.24 -3.39 -5.42
C ILE A 104 -9.31 -4.60 -5.27
N ILE A 105 -8.96 -4.95 -4.04
CA ILE A 105 -8.06 -6.07 -3.72
C ILE A 105 -8.83 -7.35 -3.44
N ASN A 106 -8.52 -8.40 -4.18
CA ASN A 106 -8.87 -9.78 -3.89
C ASN A 106 -7.72 -10.39 -3.08
N ASN A 107 -7.94 -10.62 -1.78
CA ASN A 107 -6.89 -11.03 -0.84
C ASN A 107 -6.15 -12.30 -1.27
N GLY A 108 -4.84 -12.22 -1.46
CA GLY A 108 -3.98 -13.32 -1.89
C GLY A 108 -3.94 -13.58 -3.39
N GLU A 109 -4.71 -12.85 -4.19
CA GLU A 109 -4.78 -13.00 -5.65
C GLU A 109 -4.10 -11.82 -6.37
N ASN A 110 -4.46 -10.59 -6.03
CA ASN A 110 -3.92 -9.38 -6.65
C ASN A 110 -3.34 -8.37 -5.64
N GLY A 111 -3.13 -8.82 -4.40
CA GLY A 111 -2.63 -8.05 -3.27
C GLY A 111 -3.07 -8.68 -1.96
N PHE A 112 -2.84 -8.00 -0.85
CA PHE A 112 -3.21 -8.47 0.46
C PHE A 112 -4.14 -7.50 1.19
N LEU A 113 -5.09 -8.08 1.95
CA LEU A 113 -5.97 -7.36 2.87
C LEU A 113 -5.59 -7.69 4.32
N PHE A 114 -5.72 -6.70 5.20
CA PHE A 114 -5.53 -6.86 6.64
C PHE A 114 -6.58 -6.07 7.44
N LYS A 115 -6.93 -6.53 8.62
CA LYS A 115 -7.92 -5.91 9.51
C LYS A 115 -7.29 -5.19 10.68
N ASP A 116 -6.22 -5.74 11.23
CA ASP A 116 -5.51 -5.24 12.41
C ASP A 116 -3.99 -5.28 12.23
N ASN A 117 -3.27 -4.84 13.25
CA ASN A 117 -1.80 -4.75 13.21
C ASN A 117 -1.11 -6.12 13.16
N ASN A 118 -1.72 -7.17 13.71
CA ASN A 118 -1.16 -8.52 13.66
C ASN A 118 -1.25 -9.07 12.24
N GLU A 119 -2.44 -8.92 11.61
CA GLU A 119 -2.61 -9.28 10.20
C GLU A 119 -1.72 -8.43 9.29
N LEU A 120 -1.56 -7.12 9.56
CA LEU A 120 -0.65 -6.27 8.77
C LEU A 120 0.77 -6.81 8.82
N LEU A 121 1.27 -7.15 10.02
CA LEU A 121 2.60 -7.74 10.16
C LEU A 121 2.72 -9.05 9.36
N GLU A 122 1.76 -9.95 9.50
CA GLU A 122 1.70 -11.22 8.75
C GLU A 122 1.72 -11.00 7.22
N LYS A 123 0.95 -10.01 6.72
CA LYS A 123 0.91 -9.73 5.27
C LYS A 123 2.21 -9.11 4.75
N ILE A 124 2.88 -8.28 5.56
CA ILE A 124 4.20 -7.76 5.19
C ILE A 124 5.22 -8.90 5.13
N GLU A 125 5.26 -9.77 6.13
CA GLU A 125 6.15 -10.94 6.15
C GLU A 125 5.91 -11.82 4.92
N LYS A 126 4.66 -12.18 4.67
CA LYS A 126 4.28 -12.97 3.51
C LYS A 126 4.71 -12.32 2.19
N ALA A 127 4.52 -11.01 2.05
CA ALA A 127 4.91 -10.29 0.84
C ALA A 127 6.43 -10.26 0.62
N LEU A 128 7.22 -10.18 1.70
CA LEU A 128 8.68 -10.24 1.66
C LEU A 128 9.22 -11.65 1.35
N GLU A 129 8.47 -12.70 1.69
CA GLU A 129 8.83 -14.10 1.47
C GLU A 129 8.39 -14.64 0.10
N LEU A 130 7.57 -13.90 -0.66
CA LEU A 130 7.17 -14.30 -2.01
C LEU A 130 8.39 -14.45 -2.93
N ASN A 131 8.46 -15.55 -3.64
CA ASN A 131 9.42 -15.68 -4.74
C ASN A 131 9.01 -14.81 -5.95
N SER A 132 9.94 -14.59 -6.88
CA SER A 132 9.70 -13.71 -8.05
C SER A 132 8.47 -14.12 -8.85
N SER A 133 8.25 -15.42 -9.09
CA SER A 133 7.11 -15.91 -9.87
C SER A 133 5.77 -15.65 -9.18
N GLU A 134 5.71 -15.84 -7.86
CA GLU A 134 4.51 -15.56 -7.06
C GLU A 134 4.17 -14.06 -7.07
N LYS A 135 5.20 -13.22 -6.90
CA LYS A 135 5.06 -11.76 -6.96
C LYS A 135 4.58 -11.31 -8.34
N ASP A 136 5.22 -11.79 -9.41
CA ASP A 136 4.86 -11.46 -10.78
C ASP A 136 3.40 -11.87 -11.12
N ASN A 137 2.98 -13.05 -10.68
CA ASN A 137 1.60 -13.50 -10.88
C ASN A 137 0.58 -12.60 -10.15
N MET A 138 0.88 -12.19 -8.92
CA MET A 138 0.01 -11.31 -8.14
C MET A 138 -0.06 -9.91 -8.77
N VAL A 139 1.07 -9.37 -9.21
CA VAL A 139 1.15 -8.07 -9.91
C VAL A 139 0.39 -8.15 -11.24
N LYS A 140 0.54 -9.22 -12.00
CA LYS A 140 -0.21 -9.43 -13.26
C LYS A 140 -1.72 -9.45 -13.01
N SER A 141 -2.19 -10.17 -11.99
CA SER A 141 -3.61 -10.18 -11.60
C SER A 141 -4.10 -8.78 -11.21
N ALA A 142 -3.24 -7.97 -10.55
CA ALA A 142 -3.56 -6.60 -10.20
C ALA A 142 -3.73 -5.71 -11.44
N LEU A 143 -2.82 -5.80 -12.40
CA LEU A 143 -2.90 -5.07 -13.68
C LEU A 143 -4.14 -5.44 -14.49
N GLU A 144 -4.45 -6.75 -14.58
CA GLU A 144 -5.67 -7.22 -15.25
C GLU A 144 -6.95 -6.68 -14.59
N LYS A 145 -6.98 -6.59 -13.25
CA LYS A 145 -8.10 -5.99 -12.51
C LYS A 145 -8.27 -4.52 -12.85
N ILE A 146 -7.15 -3.75 -12.91
CA ILE A 146 -7.16 -2.34 -13.29
C ILE A 146 -7.71 -2.18 -14.71
N GLU A 147 -7.20 -2.92 -15.66
CA GLU A 147 -7.64 -2.84 -17.05
C GLU A 147 -9.13 -3.15 -17.22
N LYS A 148 -9.60 -4.24 -16.59
CA LYS A 148 -10.98 -4.70 -16.71
C LYS A 148 -12.01 -3.84 -15.98
N SER A 149 -11.64 -3.19 -14.87
CA SER A 149 -12.63 -2.58 -13.98
C SER A 149 -12.44 -1.08 -13.75
N TYR A 150 -11.24 -0.55 -13.97
CA TYR A 150 -10.88 0.82 -13.59
C TYR A 150 -10.23 1.62 -14.72
N SER A 151 -10.19 1.08 -15.94
CA SER A 151 -9.69 1.84 -17.10
C SER A 151 -10.66 2.96 -17.49
N ILE A 152 -10.13 3.98 -18.16
CA ILE A 152 -10.94 5.09 -18.70
C ILE A 152 -12.06 4.56 -19.60
N MET A 153 -11.79 3.52 -20.40
CA MET A 153 -12.78 2.85 -21.25
C MET A 153 -13.93 2.27 -20.44
N GLN A 154 -13.64 1.58 -19.31
CA GLN A 154 -14.68 1.01 -18.44
C GLN A 154 -15.52 2.09 -17.76
N MET A 155 -14.88 3.17 -17.34
CA MET A 155 -15.58 4.34 -16.80
C MET A 155 -16.55 4.93 -17.85
N TYR A 156 -16.11 5.09 -19.08
CA TYR A 156 -16.93 5.57 -20.19
C TYR A 156 -18.14 4.66 -20.45
N LEU A 157 -17.91 3.33 -20.55
CA LEU A 157 -18.97 2.34 -20.75
C LEU A 157 -19.99 2.30 -19.60
N SER A 158 -19.55 2.54 -18.36
CA SER A 158 -20.45 2.59 -17.21
C SER A 158 -21.36 3.83 -17.24
N ILE A 159 -20.83 4.96 -17.66
CA ILE A 159 -21.58 6.21 -17.85
C ILE A 159 -22.61 6.03 -18.97
N ASP A 160 -22.21 5.50 -20.13
CA ASP A 160 -23.10 5.27 -21.27
C ASP A 160 -24.29 4.36 -20.89
N LYS A 161 -24.05 3.28 -20.15
CA LYS A 161 -25.10 2.41 -19.60
C LYS A 161 -26.04 3.08 -18.60
N ALA A 162 -25.59 4.11 -17.89
CA ALA A 162 -26.41 4.80 -16.89
C ALA A 162 -27.35 5.83 -17.54
N TYR A 163 -27.05 6.29 -18.76
CA TYR A 163 -27.81 7.31 -19.48
C TYR A 163 -28.62 6.76 -20.67
N ASN A 164 -28.45 5.49 -21.03
CA ASN A 164 -29.24 4.77 -22.05
C ASN A 164 -30.05 3.62 -21.40
#